data_3ae9cb0483fcc93a466e898e1f9657b5
#
_entry.id   3ae9cb0483fcc93a466e898e1f9657b5
#
_cell.length_a   1.000
_cell.length_b   1.000
_cell.length_c   1.000
_cell.angle_alpha   90.00
_cell.angle_beta   90.00
_cell.angle_gamma   90.00
#
_symmetry.space_group_name_H-M   'P 1'
#
loop_
_entity.id
_entity.type
_entity.pdbx_description
1 polymer ?
#
loop_
_entity_poly.entity_id
_entity_poly.type
_entity_poly.pdbx_seq_one_letter_code
_entity_poly.pdbx_strand_id
1 'polypeptide(L)'
;MKNLCIIPARGGSKRIPRKNIINFLGKPLISYSIENALNSGIFDEVVLSSDDEEIIEVALKYGAKAPFVRDKNLSDDYASSTAVVQNAIEILQSQNQIYDHVCCLYATAPLLNKDILKQAYEKFIQNQSKFLFAATEFEYPIQRAFYLNENNQVYMFDEKHYKSRSQDLTKAYHDAGAFYFGTSKAWLEEDFIFKPHSSVFVLPRNLVCDIDTIQDLEFAKILYKVNHESAF
;
A
#
# COMPACT_ATOMS: atom_id res chain seq x y z
N MET A 1 -6.89 8.55 21.09
CA MET A 1 -7.05 8.58 19.61
C MET A 1 -7.49 7.21 19.15
N LYS A 2 -8.48 7.15 18.28
CA LYS A 2 -8.96 5.90 17.70
C LYS A 2 -8.39 5.75 16.29
N ASN A 3 -7.83 4.58 16.01
CA ASN A 3 -7.14 4.29 14.75
C ASN A 3 -7.85 3.17 13.98
N LEU A 4 -8.07 3.39 12.70
CA LEU A 4 -8.70 2.45 11.78
C LEU A 4 -7.70 1.97 10.74
N CYS A 5 -7.68 0.68 10.46
CA CYS A 5 -7.05 0.12 9.28
C CYS A 5 -8.14 -0.26 8.25
N ILE A 6 -8.05 0.28 7.05
CA ILE A 6 -8.88 -0.12 5.92
C ILE A 6 -8.03 -0.92 4.94
N ILE A 7 -8.48 -2.13 4.59
CA ILE A 7 -7.83 -3.00 3.62
C ILE A 7 -8.73 -3.07 2.37
N PRO A 8 -8.41 -2.32 1.30
CA PRO A 8 -9.15 -2.41 0.04
C PRO A 8 -8.79 -3.70 -0.71
N ALA A 9 -9.79 -4.51 -1.07
CA ALA A 9 -9.59 -5.75 -1.81
C ALA A 9 -10.78 -6.04 -2.73
N ARG A 10 -10.68 -5.64 -4.00
CA ARG A 10 -11.73 -5.92 -4.99
C ARG A 10 -11.64 -7.32 -5.58
N GLY A 11 -12.77 -7.88 -6.03
CA GLY A 11 -12.85 -9.18 -6.70
C GLY A 11 -12.27 -9.19 -8.12
N GLY A 12 -12.39 -8.06 -8.83
CA GLY A 12 -12.15 -7.93 -10.27
C GLY A 12 -10.68 -7.81 -10.72
N SER A 13 -9.74 -8.52 -10.09
CA SER A 13 -8.34 -8.51 -10.53
C SER A 13 -8.16 -9.25 -11.86
N LYS A 14 -7.68 -8.53 -12.92
CA LYS A 14 -7.57 -9.04 -14.29
C LYS A 14 -6.23 -9.74 -14.57
N ARG A 15 -5.12 -9.17 -14.11
CA ARG A 15 -3.75 -9.68 -14.37
C ARG A 15 -3.43 -10.95 -13.58
N ILE A 16 -3.93 -11.04 -12.36
CA ILE A 16 -3.88 -12.22 -11.50
C ILE A 16 -5.31 -12.49 -11.02
N PRO A 17 -6.00 -13.49 -11.57
CA PRO A 17 -7.34 -13.86 -11.09
C PRO A 17 -7.34 -14.13 -9.59
N ARG A 18 -8.32 -13.55 -8.88
CA ARG A 18 -8.46 -13.72 -7.42
C ARG A 18 -7.23 -13.28 -6.62
N LYS A 19 -6.47 -12.27 -7.09
CA LYS A 19 -5.17 -11.83 -6.56
C LYS A 19 -5.14 -11.75 -5.01
N ASN A 20 -6.14 -11.10 -4.42
CA ASN A 20 -6.16 -10.85 -2.97
C ASN A 20 -6.24 -12.11 -2.11
N ILE A 21 -6.78 -13.21 -2.64
CA ILE A 21 -6.91 -14.50 -1.93
C ILE A 21 -6.11 -15.63 -2.57
N ILE A 22 -5.26 -15.31 -3.56
CA ILE A 22 -4.34 -16.31 -4.13
C ILE A 22 -3.42 -16.88 -3.06
N ASN A 23 -3.04 -18.13 -3.21
CA ASN A 23 -2.10 -18.78 -2.29
C ASN A 23 -0.71 -18.11 -2.35
N PHE A 24 -0.29 -17.56 -1.23
CA PHE A 24 1.04 -17.03 -1.00
C PHE A 24 1.69 -17.80 0.16
N LEU A 25 2.58 -18.75 -0.18
CA LEU A 25 3.32 -19.56 0.81
C LEU A 25 2.43 -20.25 1.87
N GLY A 26 1.30 -20.83 1.42
CA GLY A 26 0.41 -21.62 2.27
C GLY A 26 -0.80 -20.87 2.85
N LYS A 27 -0.89 -19.55 2.68
CA LYS A 27 -2.02 -18.74 3.13
C LYS A 27 -2.55 -17.84 2.00
N PRO A 28 -3.81 -17.36 2.06
CA PRO A 28 -4.30 -16.30 1.17
C PRO A 28 -3.45 -15.02 1.29
N LEU A 29 -3.14 -14.37 0.18
CA LEU A 29 -2.27 -13.19 0.17
C LEU A 29 -2.73 -12.08 1.13
N ILE A 30 -4.02 -11.77 1.17
CA ILE A 30 -4.61 -10.76 2.05
C ILE A 30 -4.38 -11.05 3.55
N SER A 31 -4.25 -12.32 3.94
CA SER A 31 -4.11 -12.70 5.34
C SER A 31 -2.85 -12.12 5.99
N TYR A 32 -1.79 -11.93 5.22
CA TYR A 32 -0.54 -11.33 5.71
C TYR A 32 -0.75 -9.87 6.16
N SER A 33 -1.47 -9.09 5.37
CA SER A 33 -1.81 -7.71 5.72
C SER A 33 -2.75 -7.63 6.92
N ILE A 34 -3.77 -8.50 6.98
CA ILE A 34 -4.71 -8.57 8.11
C ILE A 34 -3.97 -8.94 9.40
N GLU A 35 -3.19 -10.03 9.39
CA GLU A 35 -2.43 -10.48 10.56
C GLU A 35 -1.43 -9.41 11.04
N ASN A 36 -0.74 -8.72 10.12
CA ASN A 36 0.18 -7.65 10.46
C ASN A 36 -0.54 -6.46 11.08
N ALA A 37 -1.68 -6.05 10.54
CA ALA A 37 -2.49 -4.98 11.10
C ALA A 37 -2.96 -5.31 12.51
N LEU A 38 -3.57 -6.48 12.73
CA LEU A 38 -4.06 -6.93 14.03
C LEU A 38 -2.93 -7.08 15.05
N ASN A 39 -1.82 -7.71 14.66
CA ASN A 39 -0.68 -7.95 15.55
C ASN A 39 0.16 -6.69 15.83
N SER A 40 -0.03 -5.62 15.07
CA SER A 40 0.63 -4.33 15.33
C SER A 40 0.13 -3.70 16.62
N GLY A 41 -1.13 -3.95 17.00
CA GLY A 41 -1.76 -3.37 18.18
C GLY A 41 -1.96 -1.85 18.12
N ILE A 42 -1.78 -1.22 16.96
CA ILE A 42 -1.98 0.22 16.78
C ILE A 42 -3.39 0.59 16.30
N PHE A 43 -4.15 -0.40 15.81
CA PHE A 43 -5.50 -0.18 15.28
C PHE A 43 -6.57 -0.66 16.26
N ASP A 44 -7.59 0.16 16.49
CA ASP A 44 -8.78 -0.22 17.24
C ASP A 44 -9.68 -1.16 16.40
N GLU A 45 -9.66 -0.96 15.07
CA GLU A 45 -10.34 -1.85 14.13
C GLU A 45 -9.54 -2.06 12.84
N VAL A 46 -9.68 -3.26 12.28
CA VAL A 46 -9.17 -3.64 10.95
C VAL A 46 -10.39 -4.02 10.10
N VAL A 47 -10.69 -3.20 9.10
CA VAL A 47 -11.87 -3.29 8.26
C VAL A 47 -11.49 -3.60 6.83
N LEU A 48 -12.12 -4.62 6.27
CA LEU A 48 -12.07 -4.92 4.84
C LEU A 48 -13.06 -4.03 4.08
N SER A 49 -12.63 -3.49 2.95
CA SER A 49 -13.51 -2.91 1.93
C SER A 49 -13.45 -3.78 0.68
N SER A 50 -14.50 -4.56 0.41
CA SER A 50 -14.59 -5.47 -0.73
C SER A 50 -16.02 -5.53 -1.32
N ASP A 51 -16.09 -5.80 -2.61
CA ASP A 51 -17.30 -6.09 -3.39
C ASP A 51 -17.55 -7.60 -3.58
N ASP A 52 -16.69 -8.44 -3.04
CA ASP A 52 -16.59 -9.88 -3.34
C ASP A 52 -16.79 -10.72 -2.08
N GLU A 53 -17.80 -11.60 -2.11
CA GLU A 53 -18.20 -12.42 -0.95
C GLU A 53 -17.10 -13.39 -0.50
N GLU A 54 -16.37 -14.02 -1.42
CA GLU A 54 -15.29 -14.97 -1.06
C GLU A 54 -14.11 -14.24 -0.39
N ILE A 55 -13.76 -13.03 -0.86
CA ILE A 55 -12.75 -12.20 -0.21
C ILE A 55 -13.21 -11.78 1.18
N ILE A 56 -14.49 -11.44 1.34
CA ILE A 56 -15.08 -11.10 2.63
C ILE A 56 -15.01 -12.29 3.60
N GLU A 57 -15.41 -13.48 3.17
CA GLU A 57 -15.34 -14.69 4.00
C GLU A 57 -13.91 -15.00 4.45
N VAL A 58 -12.95 -14.91 3.53
CA VAL A 58 -11.52 -15.10 3.85
C VAL A 58 -11.06 -14.06 4.88
N ALA A 59 -11.37 -12.79 4.68
CA ALA A 59 -10.93 -11.74 5.59
C ALA A 59 -11.52 -11.88 7.00
N LEU A 60 -12.81 -12.23 7.10
CA LEU A 60 -13.47 -12.52 8.38
C LEU A 60 -12.80 -13.69 9.12
N LYS A 61 -12.42 -14.74 8.39
CA LYS A 61 -11.71 -15.91 8.96
C LYS A 61 -10.35 -15.52 9.55
N TYR A 62 -9.68 -14.50 9.01
CA TYR A 62 -8.41 -13.99 9.52
C TYR A 62 -8.55 -12.84 10.52
N GLY A 63 -9.79 -12.50 10.91
CA GLY A 63 -10.07 -11.56 12.01
C GLY A 63 -10.32 -10.10 11.61
N ALA A 64 -10.33 -9.78 10.32
CA ALA A 64 -10.79 -8.47 9.88
C ALA A 64 -12.32 -8.36 10.01
N LYS A 65 -12.84 -7.15 10.16
CA LYS A 65 -14.28 -6.86 10.10
C LYS A 65 -14.68 -6.48 8.67
N ALA A 66 -15.93 -6.79 8.28
CA ALA A 66 -16.51 -6.39 7.00
C ALA A 66 -17.93 -5.83 7.26
N PRO A 67 -18.05 -4.62 7.83
CA PRO A 67 -19.34 -4.06 8.24
C PRO A 67 -20.23 -3.60 7.07
N PHE A 68 -19.70 -3.59 5.86
CA PHE A 68 -20.41 -3.24 4.62
C PHE A 68 -19.82 -4.00 3.43
N VAL A 69 -20.59 -4.09 2.36
CA VAL A 69 -20.15 -4.52 1.04
C VAL A 69 -19.89 -3.26 0.21
N ARG A 70 -18.72 -3.15 -0.42
CA ARG A 70 -18.34 -2.00 -1.23
C ARG A 70 -19.20 -1.90 -2.48
N ASP A 71 -19.61 -0.68 -2.82
CA ASP A 71 -20.37 -0.41 -4.06
C ASP A 71 -19.57 -0.80 -5.31
N LYS A 72 -20.27 -1.34 -6.31
CA LYS A 72 -19.67 -1.73 -7.60
C LYS A 72 -19.02 -0.56 -8.34
N ASN A 73 -19.54 0.66 -8.19
CA ASN A 73 -18.98 1.87 -8.78
C ASN A 73 -17.60 2.25 -8.20
N LEU A 74 -17.26 1.72 -7.02
CA LEU A 74 -15.94 1.87 -6.39
C LEU A 74 -15.08 0.60 -6.51
N SER A 75 -15.47 -0.35 -7.38
CA SER A 75 -14.81 -1.65 -7.51
C SER A 75 -14.28 -1.90 -8.92
N ASP A 76 -14.37 -0.91 -9.79
CA ASP A 76 -13.80 -0.95 -11.14
C ASP A 76 -12.28 -0.67 -11.16
N ASP A 77 -11.69 -0.62 -12.38
CA ASP A 77 -10.26 -0.35 -12.57
C ASP A 77 -9.87 1.12 -12.35
N TYR A 78 -10.83 2.03 -12.30
CA TYR A 78 -10.64 3.47 -12.22
C TYR A 78 -10.84 4.03 -10.81
N ALA A 79 -11.48 3.26 -9.94
CA ALA A 79 -11.68 3.66 -8.54
C ALA A 79 -10.34 3.80 -7.82
N SER A 80 -10.01 5.03 -7.39
CA SER A 80 -8.79 5.28 -6.64
C SER A 80 -8.87 4.71 -5.23
N SER A 81 -7.73 4.34 -4.65
CA SER A 81 -7.65 3.92 -3.24
C SER A 81 -8.17 5.02 -2.31
N THR A 82 -7.96 6.30 -2.65
CA THR A 82 -8.49 7.44 -1.90
C THR A 82 -10.00 7.41 -1.84
N ALA A 83 -10.69 7.26 -2.98
CA ALA A 83 -12.15 7.20 -3.02
C ALA A 83 -12.71 6.00 -2.21
N VAL A 84 -12.04 4.86 -2.26
CA VAL A 84 -12.42 3.67 -1.47
C VAL A 84 -12.29 3.92 0.02
N VAL A 85 -11.21 4.59 0.46
CA VAL A 85 -11.00 4.93 1.87
C VAL A 85 -12.01 5.98 2.34
N GLN A 86 -12.25 7.03 1.56
CA GLN A 86 -13.26 8.05 1.84
C GLN A 86 -14.63 7.42 2.05
N ASN A 87 -15.07 6.59 1.12
CA ASN A 87 -16.36 5.88 1.23
C ASN A 87 -16.46 5.02 2.49
N ALA A 88 -15.38 4.28 2.83
CA ALA A 88 -15.37 3.48 4.04
C ALA A 88 -15.47 4.34 5.31
N ILE A 89 -14.78 5.48 5.36
CA ILE A 89 -14.87 6.43 6.48
C ILE A 89 -16.29 6.97 6.61
N GLU A 90 -16.91 7.40 5.51
CA GLU A 90 -18.27 7.96 5.48
C GLU A 90 -19.32 6.93 5.97
N ILE A 91 -19.22 5.68 5.49
CA ILE A 91 -20.12 4.60 5.94
C ILE A 91 -19.98 4.37 7.45
N LEU A 92 -18.75 4.26 7.96
CA LEU A 92 -18.51 4.04 9.38
C LEU A 92 -18.97 5.22 10.24
N GLN A 93 -18.76 6.46 9.77
CA GLN A 93 -19.28 7.66 10.44
C GLN A 93 -20.81 7.67 10.50
N SER A 94 -21.51 7.23 9.46
CA SER A 94 -22.98 7.11 9.46
C SER A 94 -23.50 6.10 10.50
N GLN A 95 -22.63 5.16 10.91
CA GLN A 95 -22.87 4.17 11.97
C GLN A 95 -22.37 4.64 13.36
N ASN A 96 -22.04 5.93 13.53
CA ASN A 96 -21.47 6.53 14.73
C ASN A 96 -20.07 5.96 15.12
N GLN A 97 -19.33 5.42 14.17
CA GLN A 97 -17.97 4.95 14.34
C GLN A 97 -16.99 6.01 13.81
N ILE A 98 -16.37 6.76 14.73
CA ILE A 98 -15.49 7.87 14.40
C ILE A 98 -14.07 7.51 14.77
N TYR A 99 -13.12 7.77 13.87
CA TYR A 99 -11.71 7.52 14.04
C TYR A 99 -10.90 8.80 13.79
N ASP A 100 -9.81 8.97 14.54
CA ASP A 100 -8.92 10.12 14.39
C ASP A 100 -7.95 9.92 13.22
N HIS A 101 -7.39 8.70 13.12
CA HIS A 101 -6.43 8.32 12.08
C HIS A 101 -6.90 7.09 11.31
N VAL A 102 -6.60 7.08 10.03
CA VAL A 102 -6.94 5.97 9.13
C VAL A 102 -5.70 5.55 8.36
N CYS A 103 -5.44 4.25 8.34
CA CYS A 103 -4.44 3.62 7.48
C CYS A 103 -5.12 2.87 6.34
N CYS A 104 -4.84 3.24 5.10
CA CYS A 104 -5.07 2.37 3.96
C CYS A 104 -3.90 1.38 3.87
N LEU A 105 -4.14 0.10 4.13
CA LEU A 105 -3.15 -0.97 4.03
C LEU A 105 -3.52 -1.87 2.84
N TYR A 106 -2.61 -1.99 1.87
CA TYR A 106 -2.90 -2.83 0.69
C TYR A 106 -2.93 -4.31 1.06
N ALA A 107 -3.93 -5.01 0.51
CA ALA A 107 -4.11 -6.46 0.66
C ALA A 107 -2.91 -7.26 0.11
N THR A 108 -2.14 -6.65 -0.79
CA THR A 108 -1.01 -7.23 -1.53
C THR A 108 0.35 -6.81 -0.97
N ALA A 109 0.44 -6.54 0.33
CA ALA A 109 1.68 -6.11 0.99
C ALA A 109 2.24 -7.19 1.97
N PRO A 110 2.54 -8.43 1.50
CA PRO A 110 2.94 -9.53 2.37
C PRO A 110 4.34 -9.37 2.98
N LEU A 111 5.17 -8.48 2.43
CA LEU A 111 6.55 -8.27 2.89
C LEU A 111 6.65 -7.37 4.11
N LEU A 112 5.56 -6.68 4.47
CA LEU A 112 5.50 -5.89 5.70
C LEU A 112 5.46 -6.80 6.93
N ASN A 113 5.82 -6.22 8.07
CA ASN A 113 5.60 -6.81 9.38
C ASN A 113 4.96 -5.81 10.34
N LYS A 114 4.49 -6.29 11.47
CA LYS A 114 3.81 -5.49 12.51
C LYS A 114 4.67 -4.33 13.03
N ASP A 115 5.99 -4.52 13.12
CA ASP A 115 6.89 -3.53 13.71
C ASP A 115 7.14 -2.36 12.76
N ILE A 116 7.14 -2.62 11.44
CA ILE A 116 7.15 -1.58 10.40
C ILE A 116 5.91 -0.68 10.52
N LEU A 117 4.73 -1.28 10.69
CA LEU A 117 3.49 -0.50 10.85
C LEU A 117 3.52 0.37 12.11
N LYS A 118 4.06 -0.14 13.23
CA LYS A 118 4.25 0.64 14.47
C LYS A 118 5.19 1.82 14.25
N GLN A 119 6.38 1.57 13.71
CA GLN A 119 7.38 2.61 13.46
C GLN A 119 6.86 3.67 12.49
N ALA A 120 6.11 3.25 11.46
CA ALA A 120 5.51 4.17 10.51
C ALA A 120 4.43 5.05 11.18
N TYR A 121 3.58 4.47 12.03
CA TYR A 121 2.59 5.21 12.78
C TYR A 121 3.23 6.18 13.79
N GLU A 122 4.24 5.77 14.54
CA GLU A 122 5.01 6.65 15.42
C GLU A 122 5.60 7.86 14.67
N LYS A 123 6.19 7.60 13.50
CA LYS A 123 6.71 8.66 12.62
C LYS A 123 5.60 9.56 12.09
N PHE A 124 4.44 9.03 11.75
CA PHE A 124 3.28 9.80 11.32
C PHE A 124 2.87 10.80 12.40
N ILE A 125 2.77 10.35 13.64
CA ILE A 125 2.43 11.20 14.79
C ILE A 125 3.50 12.26 15.04
N GLN A 126 4.79 11.88 15.04
CA GLN A 126 5.91 12.80 15.26
C GLN A 126 5.96 13.91 14.21
N ASN A 127 5.73 13.57 12.94
CA ASN A 127 5.82 14.53 11.84
C ASN A 127 4.62 15.48 11.78
N GLN A 128 3.52 15.17 12.46
CA GLN A 128 2.26 15.94 12.39
C GLN A 128 1.80 16.22 10.95
N SER A 129 2.16 15.34 10.02
CA SER A 129 1.79 15.47 8.61
C SER A 129 0.34 15.04 8.39
N LYS A 130 -0.29 15.56 7.34
CA LYS A 130 -1.64 15.12 6.95
C LYS A 130 -1.66 13.66 6.54
N PHE A 131 -0.58 13.24 5.82
CA PHE A 131 -0.37 11.86 5.42
C PHE A 131 1.07 11.42 5.67
N LEU A 132 1.25 10.12 5.88
CA LEU A 132 2.53 9.43 5.79
C LEU A 132 2.32 8.14 5.02
N PHE A 133 3.10 7.92 3.97
CA PHE A 133 2.99 6.70 3.16
C PHE A 133 4.33 5.99 2.99
N ALA A 134 4.24 4.70 2.64
CA ALA A 134 5.40 3.88 2.36
C ALA A 134 6.03 4.26 1.01
N ALA A 135 7.32 4.51 1.01
CA ALA A 135 8.10 4.79 -0.19
C ALA A 135 9.40 3.99 -0.18
N THR A 136 10.03 3.84 -1.33
CA THR A 136 11.40 3.30 -1.43
C THR A 136 12.24 4.13 -2.39
N GLU A 137 13.56 4.10 -2.23
CA GLU A 137 14.49 4.84 -3.07
C GLU A 137 14.64 4.14 -4.43
N PHE A 138 14.65 4.92 -5.51
CA PHE A 138 15.03 4.40 -6.82
C PHE A 138 16.46 3.90 -6.80
N GLU A 139 16.70 2.71 -7.35
CA GLU A 139 18.05 2.11 -7.42
C GLU A 139 19.00 2.94 -8.29
N TYR A 140 18.48 3.49 -9.37
CA TYR A 140 19.22 4.29 -10.32
C TYR A 140 18.63 5.69 -10.39
N PRO A 141 19.47 6.74 -10.58
CA PRO A 141 18.99 8.10 -10.68
C PRO A 141 17.99 8.28 -11.82
N ILE A 142 16.78 8.70 -11.51
CA ILE A 142 15.72 8.95 -12.50
C ILE A 142 16.11 10.05 -13.50
N GLN A 143 17.00 10.97 -13.10
CA GLN A 143 17.51 12.03 -13.97
C GLN A 143 18.32 11.50 -15.16
N ARG A 144 18.80 10.26 -15.09
CA ARG A 144 19.51 9.59 -16.18
C ARG A 144 18.65 8.56 -16.92
N ALA A 145 17.33 8.58 -16.67
CA ALA A 145 16.41 7.73 -17.39
C ALA A 145 16.33 8.10 -18.87
N PHE A 146 16.05 7.12 -19.70
CA PHE A 146 15.86 7.26 -21.13
C PHE A 146 14.67 6.42 -21.59
N TYR A 147 14.16 6.73 -22.78
CA TYR A 147 13.13 5.94 -23.44
C TYR A 147 13.60 5.51 -24.83
N LEU A 148 12.92 4.52 -25.36
CA LEU A 148 13.10 4.06 -26.72
C LEU A 148 11.95 4.57 -27.58
N ASN A 149 12.26 5.11 -28.78
CA ASN A 149 11.23 5.40 -29.76
C ASN A 149 10.78 4.12 -30.52
N GLU A 150 9.86 4.26 -31.46
CA GLU A 150 9.33 3.17 -32.28
C GLU A 150 10.41 2.40 -33.07
N ASN A 151 11.56 3.03 -33.34
CA ASN A 151 12.69 2.47 -34.06
C ASN A 151 13.79 1.92 -33.11
N ASN A 152 13.50 1.73 -31.81
CA ASN A 152 14.46 1.33 -30.78
C ASN A 152 15.65 2.27 -30.59
N GLN A 153 15.52 3.54 -30.95
CA GLN A 153 16.55 4.55 -30.72
C GLN A 153 16.40 5.14 -29.33
N VAL A 154 17.53 5.41 -28.68
CA VAL A 154 17.61 5.89 -27.27
C VAL A 154 17.50 7.40 -27.21
N TYR A 155 16.62 7.89 -26.32
CA TYR A 155 16.44 9.31 -25.99
C TYR A 155 16.40 9.49 -24.47
N MET A 156 17.25 10.36 -23.93
CA MET A 156 17.19 10.71 -22.50
C MET A 156 15.99 11.61 -22.23
N PHE A 157 15.36 11.46 -21.06
CA PHE A 157 14.35 12.43 -20.59
C PHE A 157 14.97 13.78 -20.26
N ASP A 158 16.25 13.81 -19.80
CA ASP A 158 16.97 15.03 -19.48
C ASP A 158 18.48 14.87 -19.84
N GLU A 159 18.87 15.37 -21.01
CA GLU A 159 20.24 15.21 -21.54
C GLU A 159 21.30 15.95 -20.71
N LYS A 160 20.92 16.96 -19.91
CA LYS A 160 21.88 17.71 -19.07
C LYS A 160 22.59 16.81 -18.06
N HIS A 161 21.98 15.68 -17.69
CA HIS A 161 22.52 14.72 -16.73
C HIS A 161 23.34 13.60 -17.34
N TYR A 162 23.60 13.60 -18.65
CA TYR A 162 24.39 12.56 -19.33
C TYR A 162 25.76 12.34 -18.69
N LYS A 163 26.45 13.44 -18.30
CA LYS A 163 27.79 13.40 -17.68
C LYS A 163 27.78 13.49 -16.15
N SER A 164 26.61 13.60 -15.51
CA SER A 164 26.50 13.71 -14.06
C SER A 164 26.83 12.38 -13.39
N ARG A 165 27.61 12.41 -12.29
CA ARG A 165 27.85 11.22 -11.47
C ARG A 165 26.61 10.92 -10.65
N SER A 166 26.28 9.63 -10.48
CA SER A 166 25.06 9.19 -9.76
C SER A 166 24.98 9.75 -8.33
N GLN A 167 26.10 9.80 -7.61
CA GLN A 167 26.15 10.31 -6.24
C GLN A 167 25.93 11.81 -6.09
N ASP A 168 26.03 12.58 -7.19
CA ASP A 168 25.86 14.04 -7.17
C ASP A 168 24.41 14.42 -7.53
N LEU A 169 23.58 13.45 -7.89
CA LEU A 169 22.19 13.66 -8.26
C LEU A 169 21.25 13.58 -7.06
N THR A 170 20.17 14.34 -7.11
CA THR A 170 19.14 14.30 -6.07
C THR A 170 18.51 12.91 -6.00
N LYS A 171 18.48 12.34 -4.79
CA LYS A 171 17.80 11.08 -4.54
C LYS A 171 16.32 11.19 -4.88
N ALA A 172 15.80 10.18 -5.54
CA ALA A 172 14.39 10.08 -5.88
C ALA A 172 13.78 8.86 -5.19
N TYR A 173 12.49 8.97 -4.90
CA TYR A 173 11.71 7.92 -4.25
C TYR A 173 10.46 7.64 -5.07
N HIS A 174 9.94 6.44 -4.96
CA HIS A 174 8.63 6.08 -5.50
C HIS A 174 7.75 5.48 -4.42
N ASP A 175 6.46 5.51 -4.67
CA ASP A 175 5.46 4.83 -3.86
C ASP A 175 5.78 3.33 -3.77
N ALA A 176 5.73 2.79 -2.56
CA ALA A 176 5.95 1.36 -2.34
C ALA A 176 4.68 0.51 -2.52
N GLY A 177 3.51 1.14 -2.74
CA GLY A 177 2.25 0.42 -2.90
C GLY A 177 1.88 -0.45 -1.70
N ALA A 178 2.12 0.04 -0.48
CA ALA A 178 2.01 -0.78 0.71
C ALA A 178 1.02 -0.23 1.75
N PHE A 179 1.27 0.95 2.29
CA PHE A 179 0.38 1.60 3.26
C PHE A 179 0.42 3.13 3.18
N TYR A 180 -0.70 3.75 3.61
CA TYR A 180 -0.88 5.20 3.68
C TYR A 180 -1.61 5.54 4.97
N PHE A 181 -0.93 6.17 5.93
CA PHE A 181 -1.55 6.76 7.11
C PHE A 181 -2.02 8.17 6.79
N GLY A 182 -3.17 8.55 7.33
CA GLY A 182 -3.68 9.92 7.26
C GLY A 182 -4.63 10.22 8.42
N THR A 183 -4.83 11.50 8.73
CA THR A 183 -5.95 11.88 9.59
C THR A 183 -7.27 11.63 8.85
N SER A 184 -8.34 11.26 9.55
CA SER A 184 -9.66 11.09 8.89
C SER A 184 -10.07 12.34 8.14
N LYS A 185 -9.81 13.52 8.70
CA LYS A 185 -10.07 14.79 8.05
C LYS A 185 -9.29 14.94 6.73
N ALA A 186 -8.00 14.58 6.71
CA ALA A 186 -7.19 14.67 5.51
C ALA A 186 -7.70 13.73 4.41
N TRP A 187 -8.08 12.51 4.75
CA TRP A 187 -8.67 11.57 3.80
C TRP A 187 -9.96 12.11 3.15
N LEU A 188 -10.80 12.84 3.91
CA LEU A 188 -12.08 13.37 3.43
C LEU A 188 -11.93 14.68 2.65
N GLU A 189 -10.91 15.49 2.92
CA GLU A 189 -10.77 16.84 2.38
C GLU A 189 -9.69 16.99 1.30
N GLU A 190 -8.71 16.07 1.21
CA GLU A 190 -7.57 16.20 0.29
C GLU A 190 -7.74 15.29 -0.92
N ASP A 191 -7.60 15.85 -2.11
CA ASP A 191 -7.70 15.11 -3.37
C ASP A 191 -6.39 14.43 -3.78
N PHE A 192 -5.25 14.87 -3.20
CA PHE A 192 -3.93 14.44 -3.64
C PHE A 192 -2.94 14.30 -2.49
N ILE A 193 -2.47 13.06 -2.27
CA ILE A 193 -1.56 12.71 -1.17
C ILE A 193 -0.13 13.23 -1.40
N PHE A 194 0.37 13.18 -2.65
CA PHE A 194 1.75 13.53 -3.00
C PHE A 194 1.95 15.07 -3.06
N LYS A 195 1.90 15.72 -1.90
CA LYS A 195 2.08 17.18 -1.70
C LYS A 195 2.96 17.46 -0.48
N PRO A 196 3.42 18.71 -0.28
CA PRO A 196 4.27 19.09 0.85
C PRO A 196 3.66 18.85 2.25
N HIS A 197 2.36 18.62 2.35
CA HIS A 197 1.69 18.27 3.60
C HIS A 197 1.88 16.79 4.00
N SER A 198 2.54 15.99 3.16
CA SER A 198 2.79 14.57 3.38
C SER A 198 4.25 14.31 3.72
N SER A 199 4.46 13.22 4.43
CA SER A 199 5.78 12.65 4.71
C SER A 199 5.85 11.19 4.25
N VAL A 200 7.05 10.61 4.24
CA VAL A 200 7.25 9.24 3.81
C VAL A 200 7.93 8.39 4.88
N PHE A 201 7.57 7.12 4.92
CA PHE A 201 8.32 6.07 5.60
C PHE A 201 9.10 5.28 4.55
N VAL A 202 10.42 5.44 4.56
CA VAL A 202 11.28 4.79 3.55
C VAL A 202 11.49 3.35 3.95
N LEU A 203 11.02 2.43 3.11
CA LEU A 203 11.24 1.00 3.23
C LEU A 203 12.53 0.59 2.52
N PRO A 204 13.30 -0.36 3.06
CA PRO A 204 14.35 -1.02 2.32
C PRO A 204 13.76 -1.80 1.14
N ARG A 205 14.50 -1.87 0.03
CA ARG A 205 14.02 -2.42 -1.24
C ARG A 205 13.58 -3.89 -1.18
N ASN A 206 14.22 -4.68 -0.33
CA ASN A 206 13.84 -6.08 -0.10
C ASN A 206 12.47 -6.26 0.58
N LEU A 207 11.85 -5.18 1.05
CA LEU A 207 10.49 -5.17 1.63
C LEU A 207 9.44 -4.58 0.69
N VAL A 208 9.83 -4.27 -0.56
CA VAL A 208 8.93 -3.63 -1.54
C VAL A 208 8.79 -4.51 -2.78
N CYS A 209 7.54 -4.88 -3.07
CA CYS A 209 7.17 -5.54 -4.31
C CYS A 209 5.68 -5.24 -4.59
N ASP A 210 5.42 -4.47 -5.63
CA ASP A 210 4.05 -4.30 -6.11
C ASP A 210 3.65 -5.53 -6.92
N ILE A 211 2.70 -6.30 -6.41
CA ILE A 211 2.29 -7.59 -6.99
C ILE A 211 1.19 -7.36 -8.02
N ASP A 212 1.58 -7.23 -9.27
CA ASP A 212 0.69 -6.97 -10.39
C ASP A 212 0.65 -8.09 -11.42
N THR A 213 1.71 -8.85 -11.54
CA THR A 213 1.83 -10.00 -12.44
C THR A 213 2.19 -11.27 -11.66
N ILE A 214 2.08 -12.43 -12.32
CA ILE A 214 2.54 -13.70 -11.72
C ILE A 214 4.04 -13.67 -11.43
N GLN A 215 4.83 -12.97 -12.24
CA GLN A 215 6.27 -12.80 -12.00
C GLN A 215 6.54 -12.01 -10.73
N ASP A 216 5.78 -10.94 -10.49
CA ASP A 216 5.88 -10.18 -9.23
C ASP A 216 5.48 -11.04 -8.02
N LEU A 217 4.44 -11.88 -8.16
CA LEU A 217 4.02 -12.79 -7.12
C LEU A 217 5.13 -13.78 -6.75
N GLU A 218 5.78 -14.38 -7.74
CA GLU A 218 6.90 -15.29 -7.51
C GLU A 218 8.12 -14.57 -6.92
N PHE A 219 8.40 -13.36 -7.38
CA PHE A 219 9.47 -12.53 -6.82
C PHE A 219 9.18 -12.15 -5.36
N ALA A 220 7.95 -11.75 -5.04
CA ALA A 220 7.54 -11.47 -3.67
C ALA A 220 7.69 -12.70 -2.76
N LYS A 221 7.41 -13.93 -3.24
CA LYS A 221 7.64 -15.17 -2.48
C LYS A 221 9.12 -15.39 -2.17
N ILE A 222 10.02 -15.08 -3.12
CA ILE A 222 11.47 -15.17 -2.91
C ILE A 222 11.90 -14.16 -1.84
N LEU A 223 11.49 -12.89 -1.98
CA LEU A 223 11.79 -11.85 -1.01
C LEU A 223 11.27 -12.19 0.39
N TYR A 224 10.05 -12.74 0.48
CA TYR A 224 9.47 -13.16 1.75
C TYR A 224 10.34 -14.22 2.44
N LYS A 225 10.76 -15.25 1.71
CA LYS A 225 11.63 -16.32 2.23
C LYS A 225 12.97 -15.75 2.72
N VAL A 226 13.64 -14.94 1.90
CA VAL A 226 14.91 -14.31 2.28
C VAL A 226 14.78 -13.48 3.55
N ASN A 227 13.70 -12.71 3.69
CA ASN A 227 13.49 -11.85 4.87
C ASN A 227 13.13 -12.63 6.14
N HIS A 228 12.61 -13.86 6.03
CA HIS A 228 12.17 -14.68 7.17
C HIS A 228 13.11 -15.86 7.46
N GLU A 229 13.86 -16.33 6.46
CA GLU A 229 14.82 -17.42 6.61
C GLU A 229 16.23 -16.92 6.94
N SER A 230 16.51 -15.61 6.84
CA SER A 230 17.81 -15.02 7.21
C SER A 230 17.97 -14.87 8.72
N ALA A 231 17.79 -15.96 9.45
CA ALA A 231 18.32 -16.19 10.79
C ALA A 231 19.47 -17.22 10.67
N PHE A 232 20.53 -16.84 9.96
CA PHE A 232 21.83 -17.52 10.00
C PHE A 232 22.78 -16.79 10.92
#